data_406cf8e5c79c72cf0e674ea7a2bba82c
#
_entry.id   406cf8e5c79c72cf0e674ea7a2bba82c
#
_cell.length_a   1.000
_cell.length_b   1.000
_cell.length_c   1.000
_cell.angle_alpha   90.00
_cell.angle_beta   90.00
_cell.angle_gamma   90.00
#
_symmetry.space_group_name_H-M   'P 1'
#
loop_
_entity.id
_entity.type
_entity.pdbx_description
1 polymer ?
#
loop_
_entity_poly.entity_id
_entity_poly.type
_entity_poly.pdbx_seq_one_letter_code
_entity_poly.pdbx_strand_id
1 'polypeptide(L)'
;MCNAQLCCECGICETYACPMRLFPRKINAMLKGELGKAGIRYKAEEKEWTANPLRECRKAPSEKTAARVGVSKYYDYEITGLITAEPSRVELPLRMHIGAPALATVSVGDRVYEGDLIAQPPQGALGAVIHASISGRVTQVGQRIVIEKE
;
A
#
# COMPACT_ATOMS: atom_id res chain seq x y z
N MET A 1 -7.01 -23.32 12.56
CA MET A 1 -7.31 -22.68 11.24
C MET A 1 -7.40 -21.15 11.31
N CYS A 2 -8.01 -20.55 12.34
CA CYS A 2 -8.18 -19.08 12.42
C CYS A 2 -6.88 -18.28 12.32
N ASN A 3 -5.73 -18.83 12.72
CA ASN A 3 -4.42 -18.19 12.61
C ASN A 3 -4.00 -17.85 11.16
N ALA A 4 -4.63 -18.49 10.16
CA ALA A 4 -4.43 -18.11 8.76
C ALA A 4 -4.78 -16.63 8.49
N GLN A 5 -5.72 -16.07 9.26
CA GLN A 5 -6.14 -14.67 9.15
C GLN A 5 -5.05 -13.67 9.59
N LEU A 6 -4.04 -14.11 10.35
CA LEU A 6 -2.87 -13.30 10.74
C LEU A 6 -1.80 -13.22 9.65
N CYS A 7 -1.89 -14.04 8.60
CA CYS A 7 -0.93 -14.01 7.51
C CYS A 7 -1.03 -12.70 6.71
N CYS A 8 0.05 -11.92 6.63
CA CYS A 8 0.11 -10.69 5.84
C CYS A 8 0.42 -10.92 4.34
N GLU A 9 0.54 -12.19 3.93
CA GLU A 9 0.79 -12.60 2.54
C GLU A 9 2.09 -12.05 1.92
N CYS A 10 3.07 -11.71 2.74
CA CYS A 10 4.37 -11.16 2.28
C CYS A 10 5.25 -12.14 1.48
N GLY A 11 4.98 -13.45 1.52
CA GLY A 11 5.72 -14.46 0.77
C GLY A 11 7.10 -14.84 1.31
N ILE A 12 7.58 -14.29 2.42
CA ILE A 12 8.89 -14.62 3.00
C ILE A 12 9.00 -16.11 3.33
N CYS A 13 7.93 -16.74 3.80
CA CYS A 13 7.92 -18.18 4.08
C CYS A 13 8.17 -19.03 2.82
N GLU A 14 7.78 -18.57 1.64
CA GLU A 14 7.98 -19.24 0.36
C GLU A 14 9.36 -18.93 -0.22
N THR A 15 9.70 -17.63 -0.25
CA THR A 15 10.86 -17.11 -0.94
C THR A 15 12.15 -17.38 -0.17
N TYR A 16 12.10 -17.25 1.16
CA TYR A 16 13.29 -17.32 2.00
C TYR A 16 13.38 -18.59 2.84
N ALA A 17 12.30 -18.97 3.53
CA ALA A 17 12.38 -19.97 4.60
C ALA A 17 12.15 -21.42 4.12
N CYS A 18 11.36 -21.65 3.06
CA CYS A 18 11.00 -23.01 2.66
C CYS A 18 11.96 -23.60 1.62
N PRO A 19 12.80 -24.62 1.99
CA PRO A 19 13.67 -25.30 1.03
C PRO A 19 12.89 -26.17 0.04
N MET A 20 11.66 -26.60 0.41
CA MET A 20 10.81 -27.47 -0.38
C MET A 20 9.94 -26.70 -1.40
N ARG A 21 10.05 -25.40 -1.48
CA ARG A 21 9.24 -24.53 -2.37
C ARG A 21 7.73 -24.73 -2.19
N LEU A 22 7.28 -24.97 -0.96
CA LEU A 22 5.86 -24.97 -0.63
C LEU A 22 5.32 -23.53 -0.65
N PHE A 23 4.00 -23.41 -0.74
CA PHE A 23 3.32 -22.11 -0.84
C PHE A 23 2.38 -21.85 0.34
N PRO A 24 2.87 -21.72 1.59
CA PRO A 24 2.02 -21.49 2.77
C PRO A 24 1.15 -20.23 2.65
N ARG A 25 1.66 -19.20 1.98
CA ARG A 25 0.91 -17.97 1.71
C ARG A 25 -0.38 -18.24 0.94
N LYS A 26 -0.32 -19.05 -0.13
CA LYS A 26 -1.48 -19.39 -0.95
C LYS A 26 -2.53 -20.17 -0.15
N ILE A 27 -2.07 -21.10 0.69
CA ILE A 27 -2.95 -21.87 1.58
C ILE A 27 -3.64 -20.95 2.60
N ASN A 28 -2.86 -20.04 3.21
CA ASN A 28 -3.41 -19.07 4.15
C ASN A 28 -4.40 -18.13 3.49
N ALA A 29 -4.12 -17.64 2.26
CA ALA A 29 -5.04 -16.80 1.50
C ALA A 29 -6.38 -17.52 1.20
N MET A 30 -6.31 -18.80 0.79
CA MET A 30 -7.50 -19.63 0.58
C MET A 30 -8.30 -19.79 1.88
N LEU A 31 -7.62 -20.16 2.98
CA LEU A 31 -8.27 -20.33 4.29
C LEU A 31 -8.90 -19.02 4.80
N LYS A 32 -8.27 -17.88 4.57
CA LYS A 32 -8.87 -16.57 4.87
C LYS A 32 -10.19 -16.36 4.13
N GLY A 33 -10.21 -16.69 2.84
CA GLY A 33 -11.42 -16.58 2.02
C GLY A 33 -12.55 -17.45 2.56
N GLU A 34 -12.27 -18.72 2.87
CA GLU A 34 -13.28 -19.66 3.39
C GLU A 34 -13.76 -19.26 4.80
N LEU A 35 -12.85 -18.87 5.70
CA LEU A 35 -13.22 -18.37 7.02
C LEU A 35 -14.08 -17.10 6.93
N GLY A 36 -13.74 -16.19 5.97
CA GLY A 36 -14.53 -14.98 5.72
C GLY A 36 -15.95 -15.29 5.26
N LYS A 37 -16.13 -16.25 4.33
CA LYS A 37 -17.44 -16.72 3.87
C LYS A 37 -18.25 -17.34 5.00
N ALA A 38 -17.59 -18.08 5.91
CA ALA A 38 -18.21 -18.69 7.08
C ALA A 38 -18.46 -17.69 8.22
N GLY A 39 -18.15 -16.41 8.07
CA GLY A 39 -18.29 -15.39 9.12
C GLY A 39 -17.35 -15.56 10.31
N ILE A 40 -16.36 -16.46 10.21
CA ILE A 40 -15.41 -16.73 11.28
C ILE A 40 -14.30 -15.68 11.28
N ARG A 41 -14.09 -15.04 12.43
CA ARG A 41 -13.06 -14.03 12.63
C ARG A 41 -12.06 -14.45 13.69
N TYR A 42 -10.78 -14.17 13.46
CA TYR A 42 -9.77 -14.32 14.50
C TYR A 42 -10.09 -13.35 15.65
N LYS A 43 -10.09 -13.87 16.86
CA LYS A 43 -10.22 -13.08 18.09
C LYS A 43 -8.86 -13.10 18.77
N ALA A 44 -8.25 -11.92 18.95
CA ALA A 44 -7.03 -11.79 19.75
C ALA A 44 -7.37 -12.08 21.22
N GLU A 45 -6.47 -12.77 21.91
CA GLU A 45 -6.55 -12.89 23.37
C GLU A 45 -6.25 -11.53 24.00
N GLU A 46 -7.04 -11.12 24.98
CA GLU A 46 -6.76 -9.93 25.79
C GLU A 46 -5.65 -10.25 26.79
N LYS A 47 -4.41 -10.10 26.37
CA LYS A 47 -3.23 -10.27 27.21
C LYS A 47 -2.14 -9.30 26.82
N GLU A 48 -1.24 -9.03 27.73
CA GLU A 48 -0.02 -8.29 27.45
C GLU A 48 0.89 -9.15 26.54
N TRP A 49 1.22 -8.60 25.36
CA TRP A 49 2.05 -9.28 24.38
C TRP A 49 3.51 -8.85 24.53
N THR A 50 4.37 -9.79 24.85
CA THR A 50 5.82 -9.58 24.88
C THR A 50 6.47 -10.14 23.62
N ALA A 51 7.50 -9.46 23.11
CA ALA A 51 8.26 -9.95 21.97
C ALA A 51 8.98 -11.24 22.32
N ASN A 52 8.96 -12.22 21.39
CA ASN A 52 9.71 -13.46 21.59
C ASN A 52 11.22 -13.13 21.72
N PRO A 53 11.94 -13.66 22.72
CA PRO A 53 13.37 -13.38 22.92
C PRO A 53 14.24 -13.71 21.69
N LEU A 54 13.81 -14.68 20.90
CA LEU A 54 14.52 -15.08 19.66
C LEU A 54 14.08 -14.28 18.41
N ARG A 55 13.29 -13.22 18.58
CA ARG A 55 12.75 -12.44 17.44
C ARG A 55 13.87 -11.95 16.52
N GLU A 56 14.95 -11.44 17.08
CA GLU A 56 16.06 -10.89 16.29
C GLU A 56 16.75 -11.98 15.46
N CYS A 57 16.91 -13.18 16.03
CA CYS A 57 17.50 -14.32 15.34
C CYS A 57 16.61 -14.90 14.23
N ARG A 58 15.33 -14.53 14.21
CA ARG A 58 14.33 -15.04 13.22
C ARG A 58 14.07 -14.07 12.08
N LYS A 59 14.70 -12.90 12.07
CA LYS A 59 14.58 -11.95 10.97
C LYS A 59 15.25 -12.49 9.71
N ALA A 60 14.59 -12.32 8.57
CA ALA A 60 15.22 -12.59 7.27
C ALA A 60 16.18 -11.44 6.93
N PRO A 61 17.48 -11.71 6.71
CA PRO A 61 18.42 -10.68 6.27
C PRO A 61 17.98 -10.08 4.93
N SER A 62 17.96 -8.76 4.84
CA SER A 62 17.50 -8.04 3.63
C SER A 62 18.34 -8.38 2.40
N GLU A 63 19.66 -8.47 2.54
CA GLU A 63 20.58 -8.86 1.47
C GLU A 63 20.27 -10.25 0.89
N LYS A 64 20.08 -11.26 1.77
CA LYS A 64 19.69 -12.61 1.34
C LYS A 64 18.29 -12.63 0.70
N THR A 65 17.40 -11.78 1.18
CA THR A 65 16.07 -11.64 0.57
C THR A 65 16.18 -11.02 -0.81
N ALA A 66 17.00 -9.97 -0.99
CA ALA A 66 17.29 -9.36 -2.29
C ALA A 66 17.87 -10.39 -3.29
N ALA A 67 18.79 -11.23 -2.82
CA ALA A 67 19.35 -12.32 -3.64
C ALA A 67 18.29 -13.32 -4.07
N ARG A 68 17.38 -13.70 -3.17
CA ARG A 68 16.29 -14.65 -3.46
C ARG A 68 15.29 -14.15 -4.47
N VAL A 69 14.99 -12.83 -4.47
CA VAL A 69 14.07 -12.21 -5.43
C VAL A 69 14.79 -11.68 -6.68
N GLY A 70 16.12 -11.86 -6.79
CA GLY A 70 16.89 -11.53 -8.00
C GLY A 70 17.22 -10.05 -8.16
N VAL A 71 17.21 -9.27 -7.08
CA VAL A 71 17.50 -7.82 -7.12
C VAL A 71 18.82 -7.43 -6.46
N SER A 72 19.71 -8.39 -6.20
CA SER A 72 21.02 -8.14 -5.54
C SER A 72 21.83 -7.03 -6.20
N LYS A 73 21.81 -6.93 -7.52
CA LYS A 73 22.55 -5.89 -8.26
C LYS A 73 22.12 -4.46 -7.97
N TYR A 74 20.94 -4.29 -7.33
CA TYR A 74 20.39 -2.98 -6.95
C TYR A 74 20.46 -2.74 -5.43
N TYR A 75 20.97 -3.72 -4.65
CA TYR A 75 20.89 -3.66 -3.19
C TYR A 75 21.73 -2.51 -2.62
N ASP A 76 22.94 -2.32 -3.17
CA ASP A 76 23.86 -1.26 -2.78
C ASP A 76 23.95 -0.14 -3.85
N TYR A 77 22.86 0.00 -4.66
CA TYR A 77 22.84 1.01 -5.70
C TYR A 77 22.72 2.41 -5.10
N GLU A 78 23.74 3.23 -5.31
CA GLU A 78 23.73 4.61 -4.85
C GLU A 78 22.88 5.50 -5.75
N ILE A 79 22.02 6.31 -5.13
CA ILE A 79 21.26 7.34 -5.83
C ILE A 79 22.21 8.53 -6.06
N THR A 80 22.61 8.74 -7.32
CA THR A 80 23.59 9.76 -7.70
C THR A 80 22.97 11.11 -8.07
N GLY A 81 21.64 11.19 -8.14
CA GLY A 81 20.96 12.44 -8.49
C GLY A 81 19.46 12.39 -8.31
N LEU A 82 18.84 13.55 -8.35
CA LEU A 82 17.40 13.77 -8.33
C LEU A 82 16.98 14.36 -9.67
N ILE A 83 16.01 13.74 -10.33
CA ILE A 83 15.36 14.29 -11.52
C ILE A 83 14.05 14.95 -11.06
N THR A 84 13.96 16.26 -11.21
CA THR A 84 12.75 17.02 -10.92
C THR A 84 11.94 17.19 -12.19
N ALA A 85 10.67 16.81 -12.18
CA ALA A 85 9.74 17.05 -13.26
C ALA A 85 8.80 18.20 -12.89
N GLU A 86 8.61 19.14 -13.82
CA GLU A 86 7.65 20.24 -13.69
C GLU A 86 6.54 20.10 -14.74
N PRO A 87 5.56 19.23 -14.51
CA PRO A 87 4.48 19.06 -15.47
C PRO A 87 3.60 20.31 -15.53
N SER A 88 3.11 20.65 -16.71
CA SER A 88 2.12 21.70 -16.90
C SER A 88 0.69 21.23 -16.65
N ARG A 89 0.47 19.91 -16.68
CA ARG A 89 -0.82 19.26 -16.48
C ARG A 89 -0.65 17.95 -15.72
N VAL A 90 -1.52 17.70 -14.74
CA VAL A 90 -1.57 16.44 -14.00
C VAL A 90 -2.98 15.88 -13.97
N GLU A 91 -3.09 14.56 -13.93
CA GLU A 91 -4.32 13.83 -13.76
C GLU A 91 -4.23 12.97 -12.50
N LEU A 92 -5.05 13.23 -11.51
CA LEU A 92 -5.05 12.59 -10.21
C LEU A 92 -6.28 11.67 -10.08
N PRO A 93 -6.10 10.34 -10.24
CA PRO A 93 -7.20 9.40 -10.09
C PRO A 93 -7.76 9.43 -8.67
N LEU A 94 -9.08 9.38 -8.51
CA LEU A 94 -9.72 9.33 -7.19
C LEU A 94 -9.59 7.96 -6.51
N ARG A 95 -9.14 6.94 -7.23
CA ARG A 95 -8.84 5.60 -6.71
C ARG A 95 -7.41 5.21 -7.02
N MET A 96 -6.52 5.37 -6.03
CA MET A 96 -5.09 5.03 -6.13
C MET A 96 -4.66 3.90 -5.18
N HIS A 97 -5.60 3.29 -4.45
CA HIS A 97 -5.32 2.23 -3.46
C HIS A 97 -6.51 1.26 -3.31
N ILE A 98 -6.36 0.22 -2.49
CA ILE A 98 -7.40 -0.81 -2.26
C ILE A 98 -8.63 -0.28 -1.53
N GLY A 99 -8.51 0.80 -0.75
CA GLY A 99 -9.60 1.42 -0.01
C GLY A 99 -10.72 2.01 -0.88
N ALA A 100 -11.66 2.68 -0.25
CA ALA A 100 -12.72 3.41 -0.93
C ALA A 100 -12.14 4.52 -1.81
N PRO A 101 -12.72 4.77 -3.01
CA PRO A 101 -12.34 5.93 -3.79
C PRO A 101 -12.57 7.22 -3.01
N ALA A 102 -11.71 8.20 -3.18
CA ALA A 102 -11.92 9.53 -2.62
C ALA A 102 -13.04 10.27 -3.37
N LEU A 103 -13.71 11.17 -2.67
CA LEU A 103 -14.69 12.09 -3.22
C LEU A 103 -14.02 13.44 -3.44
N ALA A 104 -14.17 14.03 -4.62
CA ALA A 104 -13.64 15.35 -4.90
C ALA A 104 -14.24 16.41 -3.96
N THR A 105 -13.40 17.29 -3.44
CA THR A 105 -13.76 18.43 -2.60
C THR A 105 -13.66 19.75 -3.38
N VAL A 106 -13.22 19.69 -4.63
CA VAL A 106 -13.05 20.82 -5.55
C VAL A 106 -13.96 20.68 -6.76
N SER A 107 -14.22 21.80 -7.41
CA SER A 107 -15.03 21.91 -8.63
C SER A 107 -14.21 22.36 -9.83
N VAL A 108 -14.73 22.13 -11.04
CA VAL A 108 -14.12 22.65 -12.26
C VAL A 108 -14.09 24.18 -12.21
N GLY A 109 -12.92 24.76 -12.49
CA GLY A 109 -12.69 26.19 -12.41
C GLY A 109 -12.00 26.66 -11.13
N ASP A 110 -11.97 25.82 -10.07
CA ASP A 110 -11.31 26.18 -8.84
C ASP A 110 -9.81 26.34 -9.04
N ARG A 111 -9.23 27.32 -8.34
CA ARG A 111 -7.78 27.47 -8.24
C ARG A 111 -7.28 26.72 -7.02
N VAL A 112 -6.24 25.91 -7.22
CA VAL A 112 -5.62 25.11 -6.15
C VAL A 112 -4.11 25.39 -6.12
N TYR A 113 -3.53 25.25 -4.93
CA TYR A 113 -2.09 25.32 -4.72
C TYR A 113 -1.55 23.93 -4.44
N GLU A 114 -0.28 23.72 -4.75
CA GLU A 114 0.41 22.46 -4.41
C GLU A 114 0.27 22.17 -2.91
N GLY A 115 -0.18 20.96 -2.58
CA GLY A 115 -0.46 20.54 -1.22
C GLY A 115 -1.91 20.74 -0.77
N ASP A 116 -2.74 21.48 -1.50
CA ASP A 116 -4.15 21.67 -1.15
C ASP A 116 -4.94 20.34 -1.19
N LEU A 117 -5.86 20.16 -0.25
CA LEU A 117 -6.75 19.02 -0.21
C LEU A 117 -7.78 19.12 -1.36
N ILE A 118 -7.74 18.16 -2.29
CA ILE A 118 -8.63 18.14 -3.47
C ILE A 118 -9.62 16.98 -3.46
N ALA A 119 -9.37 15.95 -2.67
CA ALA A 119 -10.34 14.86 -2.46
C ALA A 119 -10.10 14.16 -1.12
N GLN A 120 -11.18 13.60 -0.55
CA GLN A 120 -11.14 12.88 0.72
C GLN A 120 -12.02 11.62 0.67
N PRO A 121 -11.71 10.56 1.44
CA PRO A 121 -12.54 9.37 1.49
C PRO A 121 -13.91 9.68 2.12
N PRO A 122 -14.96 8.89 1.79
CA PRO A 122 -16.23 8.97 2.49
C PRO A 122 -16.05 8.79 4.00
N GLN A 123 -16.87 9.47 4.81
CA GLN A 123 -16.80 9.37 6.26
C GLN A 123 -16.92 7.92 6.75
N GLY A 124 -16.01 7.49 7.60
CA GLY A 124 -15.96 6.13 8.14
C GLY A 124 -15.42 5.06 7.19
N ALA A 125 -15.10 5.40 5.94
CA ALA A 125 -14.49 4.47 5.00
C ALA A 125 -12.95 4.46 5.14
N LEU A 126 -12.36 3.28 4.94
CA LEU A 126 -10.90 3.17 4.83
C LEU A 126 -10.45 3.79 3.50
N GLY A 127 -9.67 4.84 3.56
CA GLY A 127 -9.17 5.54 2.38
C GLY A 127 -8.07 6.53 2.74
N ALA A 128 -7.57 7.24 1.73
CA ALA A 128 -6.58 8.30 1.91
C ALA A 128 -7.07 9.59 1.22
N VAL A 129 -6.69 10.72 1.78
CA VAL A 129 -6.88 12.03 1.16
C VAL A 129 -5.96 12.19 -0.04
N ILE A 130 -6.35 13.05 -0.98
CA ILE A 130 -5.59 13.39 -2.18
C ILE A 130 -5.32 14.89 -2.16
N HIS A 131 -4.05 15.22 -2.38
CA HIS A 131 -3.58 16.61 -2.43
C HIS A 131 -3.20 16.99 -3.87
N ALA A 132 -3.31 18.26 -4.19
CA ALA A 132 -2.84 18.81 -5.45
C ALA A 132 -1.31 18.66 -5.55
N SER A 133 -0.82 18.08 -6.64
CA SER A 133 0.61 17.89 -6.89
C SER A 133 1.26 19.04 -7.64
N ILE A 134 0.47 19.98 -8.16
CA ILE A 134 0.88 21.23 -8.77
C ILE A 134 -0.12 22.34 -8.43
N SER A 135 0.35 23.58 -8.42
CA SER A 135 -0.54 24.75 -8.39
C SER A 135 -1.11 25.03 -9.78
N GLY A 136 -2.40 25.37 -9.85
CA GLY A 136 -3.08 25.64 -11.12
C GLY A 136 -4.60 25.69 -10.99
N ARG A 137 -5.28 25.52 -12.12
CA ARG A 137 -6.74 25.49 -12.21
C ARG A 137 -7.26 24.08 -12.45
N VAL A 138 -8.32 23.69 -11.75
CA VAL A 138 -9.03 22.44 -11.98
C VAL A 138 -9.80 22.53 -13.28
N THR A 139 -9.46 21.72 -14.27
CA THR A 139 -10.10 21.72 -15.59
C THR A 139 -11.10 20.58 -15.76
N GLN A 140 -10.99 19.51 -14.96
CA GLN A 140 -11.93 18.39 -14.99
C GLN A 140 -12.07 17.75 -13.61
N VAL A 141 -13.29 17.34 -13.26
CA VAL A 141 -13.63 16.55 -12.08
C VAL A 141 -14.53 15.39 -12.49
N GLY A 142 -14.14 14.16 -12.15
CA GLY A 142 -14.87 12.95 -12.51
C GLY A 142 -14.26 11.73 -11.81
N GLN A 143 -13.86 10.69 -12.53
CA GLN A 143 -13.09 9.56 -11.97
C GLN A 143 -11.65 9.99 -11.63
N ARG A 144 -11.23 11.15 -12.13
CA ARG A 144 -9.95 11.82 -11.87
C ARG A 144 -10.19 13.33 -11.77
N ILE A 145 -9.28 14.00 -11.11
CA ILE A 145 -9.19 15.46 -11.10
C ILE A 145 -8.03 15.84 -12.01
N VAL A 146 -8.28 16.78 -12.93
CA VAL A 146 -7.25 17.32 -13.82
C VAL A 146 -6.93 18.73 -13.38
N ILE A 147 -5.64 19.03 -13.20
CA ILE A 147 -5.14 20.36 -12.84
C ILE A 147 -4.15 20.79 -13.91
N GLU A 148 -4.28 22.02 -14.39
CA GLU A 148 -3.39 22.64 -15.36
C GLU A 148 -2.77 23.91 -14.77
N LYS A 149 -1.45 24.10 -14.97
CA LYS A 149 -0.74 25.34 -14.59
C LYS A 149 -1.35 26.51 -15.36
N GLU A 150 -1.51 27.63 -14.67
CA GLU A 150 -1.86 28.93 -15.29
C GLU A 150 -0.61 29.64 -15.79
#